data_b37229594b9fb8e1e210a0e09c836005
#
_entry.id   b37229594b9fb8e1e210a0e09c836005
#
_cell.length_a   1.000
_cell.length_b   1.000
_cell.length_c   1.000
_cell.angle_alpha   90.00
_cell.angle_beta   90.00
_cell.angle_gamma   90.00
#
_symmetry.space_group_name_H-M   'P 1'
#
loop_
_entity.id
_entity.type
_entity.pdbx_description
1 polymer ?
#
loop_
_entity_poly.entity_id
_entity_poly.type
_entity_poly.pdbx_seq_one_letter_code
_entity_poly.pdbx_strand_id
1 'polypeptide(L)'
;MGIKILSLSKNEDFKKILSGRKINNYYSTIFFKKLSHKNDNSLNLSIITKRKLGKAVQRNKIKRRLKNIINYILKSIKINSKYSYLIIAKKNVLDSKYSEIKETMLVDFKKIL
;
A
#
# COMPACT_ATOMS: atom_id res chain seq x y z
N MET A 1 -9.18 14.49 12.49
CA MET A 1 -7.77 14.10 12.61
C MET A 1 -7.52 12.82 11.84
N GLY A 2 -6.43 12.78 11.09
CA GLY A 2 -6.06 11.61 10.33
C GLY A 2 -5.44 10.52 11.20
N ILE A 3 -5.49 9.29 10.70
CA ILE A 3 -4.79 8.16 11.31
C ILE A 3 -3.31 8.29 10.97
N LYS A 4 -2.45 8.11 11.98
CA LYS A 4 -1.02 8.15 11.76
C LYS A 4 -0.57 6.93 10.96
N ILE A 5 0.19 7.17 9.87
CA ILE A 5 0.74 6.11 9.04
C ILE A 5 2.13 5.75 9.54
N LEU A 6 2.34 4.47 9.82
CA LEU A 6 3.63 3.95 10.26
C LEU A 6 4.13 2.92 9.25
N SER A 7 5.41 3.03 8.90
CA SER A 7 6.05 2.04 8.05
C SER A 7 6.36 0.77 8.84
N LEU A 8 6.26 -0.37 8.17
CA LEU A 8 6.65 -1.65 8.76
C LEU A 8 8.17 -1.71 8.84
N SER A 9 8.70 -2.02 10.02
CA SER A 9 10.14 -2.02 10.26
C SER A 9 10.73 -3.39 10.55
N LYS A 10 9.91 -4.36 10.98
CA LYS A 10 10.39 -5.69 11.35
C LYS A 10 10.26 -6.67 10.19
N ASN A 11 11.32 -7.42 9.91
CA ASN A 11 11.29 -8.46 8.87
C ASN A 11 10.22 -9.53 9.14
N GLU A 12 9.99 -9.85 10.39
CA GLU A 12 8.95 -10.81 10.79
C GLU A 12 7.57 -10.34 10.38
N ASP A 13 7.29 -9.03 10.50
CA ASP A 13 6.01 -8.46 10.10
C ASP A 13 5.81 -8.55 8.60
N PHE A 14 6.86 -8.27 7.81
CA PHE A 14 6.80 -8.43 6.37
C PHE A 14 6.46 -9.87 5.97
N LYS A 15 7.12 -10.85 6.59
CA LYS A 15 6.87 -12.27 6.31
C LYS A 15 5.43 -12.67 6.65
N LYS A 16 4.94 -12.21 7.79
CA LYS A 16 3.57 -12.50 8.22
C LYS A 16 2.55 -11.93 7.26
N ILE A 17 2.73 -10.68 6.83
CA ILE A 17 1.81 -10.03 5.91
C ILE A 17 1.83 -10.71 4.54
N LEU A 18 2.98 -11.14 4.07
CA LEU A 18 3.09 -11.88 2.80
C LEU A 18 2.36 -13.22 2.82
N SER A 19 2.17 -13.80 4.00
CA SER A 19 1.40 -15.04 4.15
C SER A 19 -0.10 -14.80 4.31
N GLY A 20 -0.54 -13.55 4.39
CA GLY A 20 -1.92 -13.17 4.59
C GLY A 20 -2.71 -13.09 3.28
N ARG A 21 -3.80 -12.35 3.34
CA ARG A 21 -4.67 -12.14 2.16
C ARG A 21 -4.04 -11.11 1.24
N LYS A 22 -4.40 -11.16 -0.04
CA LYS A 22 -3.90 -10.21 -1.03
C LYS A 22 -4.95 -9.88 -2.07
N ILE A 23 -4.83 -8.67 -2.63
CA ILE A 23 -5.58 -8.24 -3.80
C ILE A 23 -4.56 -7.82 -4.84
N ASN A 24 -4.59 -8.45 -6.01
CA ASN A 24 -3.68 -8.16 -7.09
C ASN A 24 -4.39 -7.30 -8.13
N ASN A 25 -3.81 -6.15 -8.49
CA ASN A 25 -4.34 -5.31 -9.55
C ASN A 25 -3.25 -4.99 -10.57
N TYR A 26 -3.59 -4.21 -11.60
CA TYR A 26 -2.68 -3.88 -12.69
C TYR A 26 -1.45 -3.08 -12.24
N TYR A 27 -1.56 -2.36 -11.12
CA TYR A 27 -0.53 -1.43 -10.64
C TYR A 27 0.22 -1.91 -9.41
N SER A 28 -0.35 -2.85 -8.67
CA SER A 28 0.24 -3.30 -7.42
C SER A 28 -0.39 -4.59 -6.92
N THR A 29 0.26 -5.20 -5.92
CA THR A 29 -0.33 -6.26 -5.11
C THR A 29 -0.44 -5.73 -3.69
N ILE A 30 -1.65 -5.72 -3.14
CA ILE A 30 -1.92 -5.24 -1.78
C ILE A 30 -2.04 -6.44 -0.86
N PHE A 31 -1.07 -6.62 0.03
CA PHE A 31 -1.14 -7.65 1.08
C PHE A 31 -1.68 -7.02 2.35
N PHE A 32 -2.51 -7.75 3.08
CA PHE A 32 -3.04 -7.25 4.34
C PHE A 32 -3.28 -8.40 5.31
N LYS A 33 -3.01 -8.14 6.59
CA LYS A 33 -3.17 -9.10 7.66
C LYS A 33 -3.23 -8.38 9.00
N LYS A 34 -3.99 -8.93 9.94
CA LYS A 34 -3.99 -8.45 11.33
C LYS A 34 -2.72 -8.94 12.03
N LEU A 35 -1.99 -8.03 12.66
CA LEU A 35 -0.82 -8.38 13.46
C LEU A 35 -1.17 -8.18 14.93
N SER A 36 -0.79 -9.13 15.78
CA SER A 36 -1.18 -9.18 17.21
C SER A 36 -0.68 -7.99 18.02
N HIS A 37 0.46 -7.42 17.66
CA HIS A 37 1.05 -6.28 18.39
C HIS A 37 0.68 -4.93 17.82
N LYS A 38 -0.21 -4.89 16.82
CA LYS A 38 -0.53 -3.65 16.15
C LYS A 38 -1.39 -2.73 17.02
N ASN A 39 -1.01 -1.46 17.06
CA ASN A 39 -1.79 -0.40 17.71
C ASN A 39 -2.92 0.06 16.78
N ASP A 40 -4.17 -0.04 17.24
CA ASP A 40 -5.34 0.34 16.45
C ASP A 40 -5.42 1.84 16.15
N ASN A 41 -4.66 2.67 16.87
CA ASN A 41 -4.64 4.12 16.64
C ASN A 41 -3.75 4.55 15.48
N SER A 42 -3.08 3.60 14.84
CA SER A 42 -2.19 3.88 13.72
C SER A 42 -2.47 2.93 12.57
N LEU A 43 -2.13 3.38 11.35
CA LEU A 43 -2.20 2.57 10.15
C LEU A 43 -0.80 2.14 9.78
N ASN A 44 -0.54 0.83 9.82
CA ASN A 44 0.73 0.28 9.36
C ASN A 44 0.65 0.01 7.87
N LEU A 45 1.42 0.74 7.08
CA LEU A 45 1.40 0.63 5.63
C LEU A 45 2.80 0.89 5.08
N SER A 46 3.27 0.00 4.23
CA SER A 46 4.53 0.16 3.53
C SER A 46 4.36 -0.06 2.04
N ILE A 47 5.11 0.70 1.25
CA ILE A 47 5.15 0.58 -0.20
C ILE A 47 6.53 0.07 -0.59
N ILE A 48 6.58 -1.05 -1.29
CA ILE A 48 7.82 -1.65 -1.75
C ILE A 48 7.95 -1.49 -3.26
N THR A 49 9.11 -1.00 -3.70
CA THR A 49 9.49 -0.96 -5.11
C THR A 49 10.73 -1.81 -5.28
N LYS A 50 10.59 -2.94 -5.98
CA LYS A 50 11.69 -3.88 -6.19
C LYS A 50 12.71 -3.30 -7.18
N ARG A 51 13.98 -3.67 -7.01
CA ARG A 51 15.07 -3.18 -7.86
C ARG A 51 14.84 -3.44 -9.35
N LYS A 52 14.18 -4.55 -9.69
CA LYS A 52 13.87 -4.90 -11.08
C LYS A 52 12.96 -3.89 -11.79
N LEU A 53 12.30 -3.00 -11.05
CA LEU A 53 11.44 -1.99 -11.63
C LEU A 53 12.20 -0.85 -12.30
N GLY A 54 13.51 -0.72 -12.06
CA GLY A 54 14.33 0.28 -12.68
C GLY A 54 15.33 0.93 -11.73
N LYS A 55 15.89 2.06 -12.17
CA LYS A 55 16.86 2.83 -11.38
C LYS A 55 16.18 3.49 -10.17
N ALA A 56 16.99 3.94 -9.21
CA ALA A 56 16.50 4.56 -7.98
C ALA A 56 15.55 5.73 -8.25
N VAL A 57 15.84 6.56 -9.24
CA VAL A 57 14.98 7.71 -9.61
C VAL A 57 13.59 7.24 -10.04
N GLN A 58 13.53 6.20 -10.86
CA GLN A 58 12.27 5.64 -11.34
C GLN A 58 11.48 4.99 -10.20
N ARG A 59 12.16 4.25 -9.33
CA ARG A 59 11.53 3.62 -8.17
C ARG A 59 10.97 4.66 -7.20
N ASN A 60 11.70 5.73 -6.98
CA ASN A 60 11.24 6.83 -6.12
C ASN A 60 10.01 7.51 -6.71
N LYS A 61 9.95 7.67 -8.03
CA LYS A 61 8.78 8.24 -8.71
C LYS A 61 7.54 7.36 -8.52
N ILE A 62 7.71 6.03 -8.69
CA ILE A 62 6.64 5.06 -8.47
C ILE A 62 6.13 5.14 -7.04
N LYS A 63 7.03 5.11 -6.08
CA LYS A 63 6.69 5.17 -4.66
C LYS A 63 5.95 6.45 -4.30
N ARG A 64 6.42 7.59 -4.80
CA ARG A 64 5.80 8.89 -4.55
C ARG A 64 4.39 8.96 -5.13
N ARG A 65 4.19 8.44 -6.35
CA ARG A 65 2.86 8.42 -6.98
C ARG A 65 1.88 7.58 -6.16
N LEU A 66 2.28 6.40 -5.73
CA LEU A 66 1.44 5.53 -4.90
C LEU A 66 1.16 6.16 -3.54
N LYS A 67 2.15 6.80 -2.93
CA LYS A 67 1.97 7.48 -1.65
C LYS A 67 0.94 8.59 -1.74
N ASN A 68 0.97 9.39 -2.79
CA ASN A 68 0.00 10.45 -3.02
C ASN A 68 -1.41 9.88 -3.21
N ILE A 69 -1.52 8.77 -3.95
CA ILE A 69 -2.80 8.10 -4.18
C ILE A 69 -3.37 7.56 -2.87
N ILE A 70 -2.53 6.93 -2.05
CA ILE A 70 -2.95 6.39 -0.77
C ILE A 70 -3.41 7.50 0.17
N ASN A 71 -2.71 8.63 0.20
CA ASN A 71 -3.14 9.79 0.99
C ASN A 71 -4.53 10.26 0.57
N TYR A 72 -4.81 10.29 -0.73
CA TYR A 72 -6.14 10.60 -1.24
C TYR A 72 -7.18 9.59 -0.76
N ILE A 73 -6.87 8.30 -0.84
CA ILE A 73 -7.77 7.23 -0.43
C ILE A 73 -8.11 7.32 1.06
N LEU A 74 -7.10 7.61 1.89
CA LEU A 74 -7.28 7.75 3.34
C LEU A 74 -8.24 8.89 3.69
N LYS A 75 -8.30 9.93 2.85
CA LYS A 75 -9.23 11.04 3.04
C LYS A 75 -10.62 10.75 2.48
N SER A 76 -10.72 9.83 1.53
CA SER A 76 -11.95 9.55 0.80
C SER A 76 -12.79 8.44 1.41
N ILE A 77 -12.15 7.43 2.02
CA ILE A 77 -12.83 6.29 2.63
C ILE A 77 -12.17 5.95 3.96
N LYS A 78 -12.93 5.21 4.78
CA LYS A 78 -12.39 4.72 6.05
C LYS A 78 -11.70 3.38 5.81
N ILE A 79 -10.37 3.37 5.94
CA ILE A 79 -9.58 2.15 5.82
C ILE A 79 -9.57 1.42 7.16
N ASN A 80 -9.65 0.09 7.11
CA ASN A 80 -9.62 -0.72 8.32
C ASN A 80 -8.21 -0.69 8.93
N SER A 81 -8.03 0.05 10.01
CA SER A 81 -6.74 0.20 10.69
C SER A 81 -6.33 -1.01 11.51
N LYS A 82 -7.20 -2.01 11.66
CA LYS A 82 -6.85 -3.27 12.32
C LYS A 82 -5.90 -4.12 11.50
N TYR A 83 -5.91 -3.93 10.18
CA TYR A 83 -4.96 -4.62 9.31
C TYR A 83 -3.67 -3.83 9.17
N SER A 84 -2.58 -4.55 8.94
CA SER A 84 -1.34 -3.98 8.42
C SER A 84 -1.27 -4.25 6.93
N TYR A 85 -0.77 -3.29 6.17
CA TYR A 85 -0.79 -3.33 4.70
C TYR A 85 0.61 -3.29 4.14
N LEU A 86 0.84 -4.07 3.09
CA LEU A 86 2.08 -4.06 2.33
C LEU A 86 1.72 -3.97 0.85
N ILE A 87 2.12 -2.89 0.20
CA ILE A 87 1.84 -2.66 -1.21
C ILE A 87 3.12 -2.88 -2.01
N ILE A 88 3.11 -3.89 -2.88
CA ILE A 88 4.23 -4.15 -3.77
C ILE A 88 3.89 -3.55 -5.12
N ALA A 89 4.63 -2.52 -5.51
CA ALA A 89 4.37 -1.75 -6.72
C ALA A 89 4.77 -2.52 -7.97
N LYS A 90 4.06 -2.24 -9.07
CA LYS A 90 4.39 -2.72 -10.41
C LYS A 90 4.89 -1.56 -11.27
N LYS A 91 5.64 -1.87 -12.31
CA LYS A 91 6.23 -0.87 -13.19
C LYS A 91 5.19 0.02 -13.89
N ASN A 92 4.00 -0.50 -14.10
CA ASN A 92 2.91 0.21 -14.78
C ASN A 92 2.53 1.54 -14.10
N VAL A 93 2.83 1.69 -12.82
CA VAL A 93 2.60 2.93 -12.09
C VAL A 93 3.36 4.09 -12.72
N LEU A 94 4.51 3.82 -13.32
CA LEU A 94 5.38 4.85 -13.91
C LEU A 94 4.73 5.51 -15.13
N ASP A 95 4.08 4.74 -15.98
CA ASP A 95 3.59 5.18 -17.29
C ASP A 95 2.07 5.37 -17.37
N SER A 96 1.32 4.93 -16.37
CA SER A 96 -0.13 4.99 -16.41
C SER A 96 -0.65 6.34 -15.91
N LYS A 97 -1.87 6.68 -16.30
CA LYS A 97 -2.51 7.92 -15.85
C LYS A 97 -2.79 7.84 -14.34
N TYR A 98 -2.49 8.92 -13.66
CA TYR A 98 -2.71 9.04 -12.22
C TYR A 98 -4.16 8.72 -11.82
N SER A 99 -5.13 9.23 -12.57
CA SER A 99 -6.55 9.01 -12.29
C SER A 99 -6.95 7.55 -12.39
N GLU A 100 -6.37 6.82 -13.35
CA GLU A 100 -6.65 5.38 -13.51
C GLU A 100 -6.08 4.56 -12.36
N ILE A 101 -4.86 4.87 -11.96
CA ILE A 101 -4.22 4.21 -10.82
C ILE A 101 -5.04 4.45 -9.55
N LYS A 102 -5.40 5.70 -9.33
CA LYS A 102 -6.18 6.13 -8.16
C LYS A 102 -7.51 5.39 -8.07
N GLU A 103 -8.24 5.32 -9.18
CA GLU A 103 -9.54 4.65 -9.21
C GLU A 103 -9.42 3.15 -8.90
N THR A 104 -8.45 2.49 -9.52
CA THR A 104 -8.20 1.06 -9.29
C THR A 104 -7.85 0.78 -7.84
N MET A 105 -6.94 1.56 -7.26
CA MET A 105 -6.54 1.39 -5.87
C MET A 105 -7.69 1.67 -4.91
N LEU A 106 -8.50 2.68 -5.20
CA LEU A 106 -9.66 3.02 -4.38
C LEU A 106 -10.67 1.88 -4.33
N VAL A 107 -10.98 1.29 -5.49
CA VAL A 107 -11.89 0.15 -5.58
C VAL A 107 -11.37 -1.02 -4.76
N ASP A 108 -10.08 -1.32 -4.87
CA ASP A 108 -9.49 -2.45 -4.16
C ASP A 108 -9.47 -2.23 -2.64
N PHE A 109 -9.17 -1.03 -2.18
CA PHE A 109 -9.22 -0.74 -0.75
C PHE A 109 -10.65 -0.83 -0.18
N LYS A 110 -11.65 -0.49 -0.98
CA LYS A 110 -13.05 -0.66 -0.57
C LYS A 110 -13.44 -2.12 -0.36
N LYS A 111 -12.76 -3.05 -1.03
CA LYS A 111 -13.01 -4.49 -0.86
C LYS A 111 -12.43 -5.04 0.44
N ILE A 112 -11.52 -4.33 1.07
CA ILE A 112 -10.87 -4.74 2.31
C ILE A 112 -11.69 -4.18 3.48
N LEU A 113 -12.47 -5.04 4.10
CA LEU A 113 -13.35 -4.66 5.21
C LEU A 113 -12.85 -5.18 6.55
#